data_7d5ac4f03c9cbd36cad2ddbdf49d779e
#
_entry.id   7d5ac4f03c9cbd36cad2ddbdf49d779e
#
_cell.length_a   1.000
_cell.length_b   1.000
_cell.length_c   1.000
_cell.angle_alpha   90.00
_cell.angle_beta   90.00
_cell.angle_gamma   90.00
#
_symmetry.space_group_name_H-M   'P 1'
#
loop_
_entity.id
_entity.type
_entity.pdbx_description
1 polymer ?
#
loop_
_entity_poly.entity_id
_entity_poly.type
_entity_poly.pdbx_seq_one_letter_code
_entity_poly.pdbx_strand_id
1 'polypeptide(L)'
;MYKRQPLIDRLQIPYLTKKIGHRRGWIVLMQLSILICLTMWSIINPTDNLALVITIGLIIAVSSATQDITVDALRIEQIGEKENQSMAAGAAMAVVGWWSGYKLGGVIALFTAEYFENIGVADYWQTTFLILGVVVILMNIGLMFVHEPISSDRSQKQNETDQIIQNKLGSQNILTKVIVWISGTLGGPVVSFFKKNGFSIALGILGFVFLFKIGEAFLGRMSVIFYKEIGFSKGDIAIYSKTLGWITTVVFTLLGGLFVIRSGVIKAMFLAGILMASTNLLFTALAWTGKSELLFAFAVIFDDIAAAFATVAFVAFISLLVDRTYTATQYALLASIGTAGRTTLASSSGALVDWLNGNWGIFFILTAIMVIPSLICLWMIKNKLKLSEK
;
A
#
# COMPACT_ATOMS: atom_id res chain seq x y z
N MET A 1 11.44 6.47 7.82
CA MET A 1 10.05 6.71 7.40
C MET A 1 8.99 6.38 8.47
N TYR A 2 9.31 5.56 9.47
CA TYR A 2 8.37 4.98 10.46
C TYR A 2 7.97 5.85 11.66
N LYS A 3 8.55 7.04 11.86
CA LYS A 3 8.33 7.87 13.07
C LYS A 3 7.10 8.79 13.03
N ARG A 4 6.34 8.86 11.91
CA ARG A 4 5.27 9.85 11.73
C ARG A 4 3.84 9.32 11.93
N GLN A 5 3.64 8.03 11.82
CA GLN A 5 2.33 7.39 11.86
C GLN A 5 1.60 7.51 13.21
N PRO A 6 2.28 7.33 14.36
CA PRO A 6 1.67 7.58 15.65
C PRO A 6 1.24 9.03 15.87
N LEU A 7 1.86 9.97 15.14
CA LEU A 7 1.50 11.39 15.19
C LEU A 7 0.11 11.66 14.59
N ILE A 8 -0.24 10.98 13.49
CA ILE A 8 -1.53 11.15 12.80
C ILE A 8 -2.72 10.75 13.68
N ASP A 9 -2.56 9.76 14.55
CA ASP A 9 -3.62 9.33 15.46
C ASP A 9 -3.81 10.29 16.66
N ARG A 10 -2.77 10.98 17.08
CA ARG A 10 -2.73 11.79 18.30
C ARG A 10 -2.71 13.30 18.08
N LEU A 11 -1.95 13.76 17.07
CA LEU A 11 -1.80 15.20 16.85
C LEU A 11 -3.01 15.77 16.13
N GLN A 12 -3.67 16.70 16.79
CA GLN A 12 -4.71 17.53 16.19
C GLN A 12 -4.04 18.72 15.51
N ILE A 13 -4.40 18.96 14.25
CA ILE A 13 -3.92 20.14 13.53
C ILE A 13 -4.76 21.34 14.01
N PRO A 14 -4.13 22.35 14.62
CA PRO A 14 -4.86 23.53 15.06
C PRO A 14 -5.71 24.11 13.93
N TYR A 15 -6.92 24.56 14.24
CA TYR A 15 -7.89 25.13 13.30
C TYR A 15 -8.51 24.11 12.32
N LEU A 16 -7.70 23.33 11.55
CA LEU A 16 -8.22 22.37 10.56
C LEU A 16 -9.03 21.25 11.22
N THR A 17 -8.49 20.62 12.28
CA THR A 17 -9.19 19.54 12.97
C THR A 17 -10.54 19.99 13.52
N LYS A 18 -10.65 21.22 14.02
CA LYS A 18 -11.91 21.75 14.56
C LYS A 18 -12.95 22.05 13.46
N LYS A 19 -12.49 22.46 12.27
CA LYS A 19 -13.38 22.93 11.19
C LYS A 19 -13.81 21.81 10.24
N ILE A 20 -12.93 20.90 9.91
CA ILE A 20 -13.15 19.88 8.86
C ILE A 20 -12.97 18.43 9.35
N GLY A 21 -12.60 18.24 10.61
CA GLY A 21 -12.36 16.92 11.20
C GLY A 21 -10.87 16.53 11.27
N HIS A 22 -10.60 15.46 11.99
CA HIS A 22 -9.22 15.06 12.29
C HIS A 22 -8.51 14.45 11.08
N ARG A 23 -9.13 13.47 10.43
CA ARG A 23 -8.53 12.78 9.27
C ARG A 23 -8.51 13.68 8.04
N ARG A 24 -9.61 14.35 7.76
CA ARG A 24 -9.69 15.30 6.65
C ARG A 24 -8.70 16.45 6.83
N GLY A 25 -8.51 16.95 8.06
CA GLY A 25 -7.51 17.99 8.35
C GLY A 25 -6.09 17.55 7.99
N TRP A 26 -5.70 16.32 8.31
CA TRP A 26 -4.40 15.78 7.92
C TRP A 26 -4.25 15.61 6.41
N ILE A 27 -5.29 15.09 5.72
CA ILE A 27 -5.27 14.92 4.25
C ILE A 27 -5.09 16.28 3.57
N VAL A 28 -5.89 17.29 3.97
CA VAL A 28 -5.80 18.66 3.40
C VAL A 28 -4.42 19.26 3.64
N LEU A 29 -3.83 19.10 4.84
CA LEU A 29 -2.49 19.62 5.13
C LEU A 29 -1.44 19.00 4.22
N MET A 30 -1.50 17.67 4.00
CA MET A 30 -0.56 16.97 3.12
C MET A 30 -0.76 17.38 1.65
N GLN A 31 -1.99 17.51 1.20
CA GLN A 31 -2.29 17.98 -0.16
C GLN A 31 -1.86 19.42 -0.40
N LEU A 32 -2.01 20.31 0.59
CA LEU A 32 -1.47 21.67 0.51
C LEU A 32 0.06 21.67 0.44
N SER A 33 0.73 20.81 1.19
CA SER A 33 2.19 20.63 1.09
C SER A 33 2.59 20.17 -0.32
N ILE A 34 1.88 19.18 -0.90
CA ILE A 34 2.13 18.70 -2.27
C ILE A 34 1.88 19.83 -3.29
N LEU A 35 0.80 20.59 -3.13
CA LEU A 35 0.47 21.70 -4.02
C LEU A 35 1.55 22.78 -4.02
N ILE A 36 2.04 23.17 -2.84
CA ILE A 36 3.15 24.12 -2.71
C ILE A 36 4.39 23.58 -3.41
N CYS A 37 4.72 22.31 -3.20
CA CYS A 37 5.88 21.67 -3.84
C CYS A 37 5.75 21.59 -5.37
N LEU A 38 4.57 21.28 -5.90
CA LEU A 38 4.31 21.31 -7.35
C LEU A 38 4.46 22.72 -7.94
N THR A 39 3.95 23.73 -7.21
CA THR A 39 4.13 25.14 -7.60
C THR A 39 5.61 25.54 -7.58
N MET A 40 6.39 25.07 -6.59
CA MET A 40 7.84 25.30 -6.58
C MET A 40 8.53 24.62 -7.77
N TRP A 41 8.17 23.39 -8.11
CA TRP A 41 8.71 22.70 -9.31
C TRP A 41 8.31 23.40 -10.62
N SER A 42 7.21 24.13 -10.66
CA SER A 42 6.83 24.91 -11.83
C SER A 42 7.67 26.17 -12.07
N ILE A 43 8.49 26.57 -11.08
CA ILE A 43 9.30 27.81 -11.16
C ILE A 43 10.80 27.45 -11.24
N ILE A 44 11.20 26.30 -10.72
CA ILE A 44 12.62 25.91 -10.58
C ILE A 44 13.07 25.14 -11.81
N ASN A 45 14.21 25.54 -12.36
CA ASN A 45 14.86 24.78 -13.41
C ASN A 45 15.77 23.68 -12.79
N PRO A 46 15.57 22.40 -13.13
CA PRO A 46 16.37 21.30 -12.61
C PRO A 46 17.87 21.40 -12.90
N THR A 47 18.25 22.05 -14.02
CA THR A 47 19.65 22.22 -14.41
C THR A 47 20.40 23.16 -13.47
N ASP A 48 19.70 24.12 -12.88
CA ASP A 48 20.32 25.17 -12.06
C ASP A 48 20.45 24.73 -10.59
N ASN A 49 19.51 23.94 -10.07
CA ASN A 49 19.52 23.51 -8.67
C ASN A 49 18.90 22.13 -8.43
N LEU A 50 19.62 21.09 -8.84
CA LEU A 50 19.20 19.69 -8.70
C LEU A 50 18.96 19.30 -7.24
N ALA A 51 19.76 19.81 -6.28
CA ALA A 51 19.60 19.49 -4.86
C ALA A 51 18.26 20.00 -4.31
N LEU A 52 17.82 21.17 -4.73
CA LEU A 52 16.52 21.75 -4.34
C LEU A 52 15.37 20.93 -4.96
N VAL A 53 15.47 20.54 -6.22
CA VAL A 53 14.46 19.70 -6.90
C VAL A 53 14.31 18.35 -6.19
N ILE A 54 15.42 17.70 -5.81
CA ILE A 54 15.41 16.45 -5.05
C ILE A 54 14.77 16.67 -3.66
N THR A 55 15.11 17.76 -2.99
CA THR A 55 14.55 18.06 -1.65
C THR A 55 13.04 18.26 -1.71
N ILE A 56 12.54 18.99 -2.70
CA ILE A 56 11.09 19.17 -2.93
C ILE A 56 10.45 17.82 -3.23
N GLY A 57 11.06 16.98 -4.06
CA GLY A 57 10.59 15.62 -4.34
C GLY A 57 10.49 14.75 -3.08
N LEU A 58 11.45 14.85 -2.17
CA LEU A 58 11.39 14.16 -0.88
C LEU A 58 10.22 14.67 -0.01
N ILE A 59 9.95 15.98 -0.01
CA ILE A 59 8.79 16.54 0.71
C ILE A 59 7.48 16.01 0.11
N ILE A 60 7.36 15.96 -1.22
CA ILE A 60 6.19 15.37 -1.90
C ILE A 60 6.04 13.90 -1.50
N ALA A 61 7.10 13.12 -1.56
CA ALA A 61 7.07 11.69 -1.21
C ALA A 61 6.64 11.45 0.24
N VAL A 62 7.13 12.27 1.17
CA VAL A 62 6.76 12.21 2.59
C VAL A 62 5.29 12.61 2.79
N SER A 63 4.85 13.68 2.14
CA SER A 63 3.47 14.16 2.24
C SER A 63 2.50 13.16 1.63
N SER A 64 2.81 12.61 0.46
CA SER A 64 2.03 11.57 -0.21
C SER A 64 1.91 10.31 0.65
N ALA A 65 3.01 9.80 1.21
CA ALA A 65 2.98 8.63 2.08
C ALA A 65 2.19 8.87 3.38
N THR A 66 2.21 10.08 3.92
CA THR A 66 1.43 10.47 5.11
C THR A 66 -0.05 10.55 4.77
N GLN A 67 -0.39 11.12 3.62
CA GLN A 67 -1.75 11.20 3.10
C GLN A 67 -2.34 9.80 2.87
N ASP A 68 -1.61 8.91 2.23
CA ASP A 68 -2.05 7.55 1.88
C ASP A 68 -2.52 6.79 3.14
N ILE A 69 -1.70 6.80 4.20
CA ILE A 69 -2.03 6.22 5.49
C ILE A 69 -3.28 6.87 6.12
N THR A 70 -3.41 8.19 5.98
CA THR A 70 -4.54 8.93 6.56
C THR A 70 -5.84 8.64 5.83
N VAL A 71 -5.79 8.48 4.50
CA VAL A 71 -6.93 8.07 3.67
C VAL A 71 -7.39 6.66 4.03
N ASP A 72 -6.45 5.71 4.19
CA ASP A 72 -6.76 4.35 4.63
C ASP A 72 -7.40 4.35 6.03
N ALA A 73 -6.88 5.14 6.96
CA ALA A 73 -7.45 5.26 8.29
C ALA A 73 -8.86 5.87 8.25
N LEU A 74 -9.07 6.92 7.44
CA LEU A 74 -10.40 7.52 7.24
C LEU A 74 -11.40 6.49 6.71
N ARG A 75 -11.02 5.75 5.67
CA ARG A 75 -11.84 4.67 5.09
C ARG A 75 -12.21 3.60 6.15
N ILE A 76 -11.23 3.13 6.90
CA ILE A 76 -11.44 2.10 7.93
C ILE A 76 -12.37 2.63 9.04
N GLU A 77 -12.19 3.87 9.47
CA GLU A 77 -12.99 4.47 10.55
C GLU A 77 -14.43 4.82 10.14
N GLN A 78 -14.69 5.05 8.84
CA GLN A 78 -16.04 5.27 8.31
C GLN A 78 -16.90 4.00 8.30
N ILE A 79 -16.27 2.83 8.27
CA ILE A 79 -16.94 1.54 8.18
C ILE A 79 -17.10 0.97 9.61
N GLY A 80 -18.26 0.41 9.93
CA GLY A 80 -18.52 -0.21 11.23
C GLY A 80 -17.60 -1.41 11.52
N GLU A 81 -17.28 -1.64 12.80
CA GLU A 81 -16.37 -2.74 13.20
C GLU A 81 -16.90 -4.14 12.82
N LYS A 82 -18.22 -4.29 12.74
CA LYS A 82 -18.89 -5.56 12.42
C LYS A 82 -19.24 -5.70 10.94
N GLU A 83 -18.88 -4.72 10.11
CA GLU A 83 -19.24 -4.67 8.70
C GLU A 83 -18.10 -5.20 7.81
N ASN A 84 -17.81 -6.51 7.91
CA ASN A 84 -16.74 -7.14 7.15
C ASN A 84 -16.92 -7.01 5.63
N GLN A 85 -18.18 -7.06 5.14
CA GLN A 85 -18.47 -6.90 3.72
C GLN A 85 -18.20 -5.48 3.24
N SER A 86 -18.62 -4.47 4.00
CA SER A 86 -18.33 -3.06 3.71
C SER A 86 -16.82 -2.79 3.76
N MET A 87 -16.09 -3.43 4.69
CA MET A 87 -14.63 -3.31 4.77
C MET A 87 -13.94 -3.90 3.54
N ALA A 88 -14.42 -5.04 3.05
CA ALA A 88 -13.88 -5.66 1.83
C ALA A 88 -14.18 -4.80 0.58
N ALA A 89 -15.39 -4.23 0.48
CA ALA A 89 -15.74 -3.29 -0.59
C ALA A 89 -14.86 -2.03 -0.55
N GLY A 90 -14.69 -1.45 0.63
CA GLY A 90 -13.82 -0.30 0.84
C GLY A 90 -12.36 -0.59 0.49
N ALA A 91 -11.86 -1.79 0.79
CA ALA A 91 -10.52 -2.23 0.40
C ALA A 91 -10.37 -2.32 -1.13
N ALA A 92 -11.37 -2.90 -1.82
CA ALA A 92 -11.37 -2.96 -3.28
C ALA A 92 -11.34 -1.57 -3.92
N MET A 93 -12.17 -0.65 -3.43
CA MET A 93 -12.19 0.73 -3.91
C MET A 93 -10.89 1.48 -3.64
N ALA A 94 -10.23 1.25 -2.50
CA ALA A 94 -8.92 1.81 -2.21
C ALA A 94 -7.86 1.33 -3.21
N VAL A 95 -7.83 0.04 -3.55
CA VAL A 95 -6.90 -0.54 -4.52
C VAL A 95 -7.18 -0.03 -5.94
N VAL A 96 -8.45 0.05 -6.35
CA VAL A 96 -8.84 0.66 -7.65
C VAL A 96 -8.39 2.12 -7.70
N GLY A 97 -8.64 2.89 -6.63
CA GLY A 97 -8.25 4.29 -6.54
C GLY A 97 -6.73 4.46 -6.65
N TRP A 98 -5.97 3.63 -5.96
CA TRP A 98 -4.50 3.65 -6.00
C TRP A 98 -3.96 3.38 -7.41
N TRP A 99 -4.41 2.31 -8.06
CA TRP A 99 -3.99 1.97 -9.42
C TRP A 99 -4.43 3.01 -10.45
N SER A 100 -5.67 3.49 -10.34
CA SER A 100 -6.19 4.53 -11.24
C SER A 100 -5.44 5.85 -11.05
N GLY A 101 -5.21 6.28 -9.82
CA GLY A 101 -4.44 7.49 -9.53
C GLY A 101 -3.01 7.42 -10.05
N TYR A 102 -2.32 6.30 -9.82
CA TYR A 102 -0.97 6.07 -10.32
C TYR A 102 -0.89 6.10 -11.85
N LYS A 103 -1.81 5.40 -12.53
CA LYS A 103 -1.82 5.32 -14.00
C LYS A 103 -2.32 6.61 -14.65
N LEU A 104 -3.47 7.15 -14.21
CA LEU A 104 -4.03 8.38 -14.77
C LEU A 104 -3.15 9.59 -14.48
N GLY A 105 -2.55 9.68 -13.29
CA GLY A 105 -1.61 10.74 -12.98
C GLY A 105 -0.39 10.73 -13.90
N GLY A 106 0.17 9.55 -14.18
CA GLY A 106 1.26 9.39 -15.14
C GLY A 106 0.85 9.73 -16.57
N VAL A 107 -0.33 9.31 -16.99
CA VAL A 107 -0.88 9.64 -18.33
C VAL A 107 -1.08 11.14 -18.47
N ILE A 108 -1.71 11.81 -17.50
CA ILE A 108 -1.92 13.26 -17.51
C ILE A 108 -0.58 13.98 -17.60
N ALA A 109 0.41 13.58 -16.78
CA ALA A 109 1.73 14.20 -16.79
C ALA A 109 2.42 14.10 -18.15
N LEU A 110 2.47 12.89 -18.74
CA LEU A 110 3.18 12.65 -19.99
C LEU A 110 2.49 13.31 -21.18
N PHE A 111 1.18 13.14 -21.34
CA PHE A 111 0.45 13.78 -22.45
C PHE A 111 0.48 15.31 -22.38
N THR A 112 0.40 15.86 -21.18
CA THR A 112 0.47 17.30 -20.98
C THR A 112 1.86 17.82 -21.35
N ALA A 113 2.91 17.15 -20.88
CA ALA A 113 4.30 17.51 -21.21
C ALA A 113 4.53 17.43 -22.73
N GLU A 114 4.15 16.33 -23.38
CA GLU A 114 4.27 16.13 -24.82
C GLU A 114 3.50 17.20 -25.62
N TYR A 115 2.27 17.51 -25.20
CA TYR A 115 1.47 18.55 -25.86
C TYR A 115 2.16 19.91 -25.83
N PHE A 116 2.65 20.34 -24.66
CA PHE A 116 3.32 21.64 -24.53
C PHE A 116 4.69 21.65 -25.22
N GLU A 117 5.42 20.55 -25.24
CA GLU A 117 6.66 20.40 -26.00
C GLU A 117 6.40 20.56 -27.50
N ASN A 118 5.36 19.90 -28.04
CA ASN A 118 5.01 19.95 -29.46
C ASN A 118 4.56 21.35 -29.94
N ILE A 119 3.94 22.15 -29.08
CA ILE A 119 3.59 23.53 -29.41
C ILE A 119 4.71 24.55 -29.12
N GLY A 120 5.90 24.07 -28.74
CA GLY A 120 7.10 24.90 -28.59
C GLY A 120 7.23 25.64 -27.26
N VAL A 121 6.54 25.21 -26.20
CA VAL A 121 6.70 25.78 -24.85
C VAL A 121 8.02 25.28 -24.26
N ALA A 122 8.98 26.17 -24.01
CA ALA A 122 10.28 25.81 -23.48
C ALA A 122 10.20 25.14 -22.08
N ASP A 123 9.32 25.65 -21.24
CA ASP A 123 9.13 25.17 -19.85
C ASP A 123 7.93 24.22 -19.74
N TYR A 124 7.83 23.22 -20.63
CA TYR A 124 6.70 22.32 -20.72
C TYR A 124 6.51 21.44 -19.45
N TRP A 125 7.57 21.03 -18.76
CA TRP A 125 7.48 20.35 -17.49
C TRP A 125 6.94 21.23 -16.36
N GLN A 126 7.38 22.48 -16.29
CA GLN A 126 6.91 23.45 -15.32
C GLN A 126 5.40 23.69 -15.47
N THR A 127 4.95 23.85 -16.72
CA THR A 127 3.52 23.96 -17.05
C THR A 127 2.73 22.70 -16.66
N THR A 128 3.33 21.53 -16.90
CA THR A 128 2.74 20.23 -16.49
C THR A 128 2.54 20.13 -14.98
N PHE A 129 3.51 20.59 -14.18
CA PHE A 129 3.37 20.59 -12.71
C PHE A 129 2.24 21.50 -12.22
N LEU A 130 1.98 22.65 -12.87
CA LEU A 130 0.83 23.50 -12.56
C LEU A 130 -0.49 22.78 -12.83
N ILE A 131 -0.61 22.05 -13.94
CA ILE A 131 -1.80 21.28 -14.28
C ILE A 131 -2.03 20.15 -13.27
N LEU A 132 -0.98 19.45 -12.86
CA LEU A 132 -1.07 18.47 -11.77
C LEU A 132 -1.50 19.12 -10.46
N GLY A 133 -1.07 20.36 -10.19
CA GLY A 133 -1.55 21.15 -9.06
C GLY A 133 -3.06 21.40 -9.11
N VAL A 134 -3.60 21.71 -10.29
CA VAL A 134 -5.06 21.86 -10.48
C VAL A 134 -5.79 20.54 -10.17
N VAL A 135 -5.24 19.39 -10.59
CA VAL A 135 -5.80 18.07 -10.26
C VAL A 135 -5.84 17.87 -8.73
N VAL A 136 -4.78 18.22 -8.01
CA VAL A 136 -4.75 18.15 -6.54
C VAL A 136 -5.83 19.05 -5.91
N ILE A 137 -6.06 20.26 -6.45
CA ILE A 137 -7.13 21.14 -5.97
C ILE A 137 -8.52 20.50 -6.17
N LEU A 138 -8.77 19.92 -7.34
CA LEU A 138 -10.03 19.20 -7.62
C LEU A 138 -10.25 18.03 -6.65
N MET A 139 -9.19 17.26 -6.32
CA MET A 139 -9.26 16.20 -5.33
C MET A 139 -9.58 16.73 -3.92
N ASN A 140 -9.06 17.91 -3.54
CA ASN A 140 -9.40 18.58 -2.28
C ASN A 140 -10.88 18.99 -2.23
N ILE A 141 -11.42 19.47 -3.33
CA ILE A 141 -12.87 19.78 -3.42
C ILE A 141 -13.68 18.50 -3.24
N GLY A 142 -13.31 17.40 -3.91
CA GLY A 142 -13.94 16.09 -3.72
C GLY A 142 -13.90 15.60 -2.28
N LEU A 143 -12.80 15.82 -1.56
CA LEU A 143 -12.66 15.45 -0.15
C LEU A 143 -13.68 16.18 0.76
N MET A 144 -14.17 17.35 0.39
CA MET A 144 -15.16 18.09 1.18
C MET A 144 -16.50 17.35 1.28
N PHE A 145 -16.81 16.47 0.34
CA PHE A 145 -18.04 15.65 0.34
C PHE A 145 -17.88 14.34 1.14
N VAL A 146 -16.67 14.00 1.56
CA VAL A 146 -16.42 12.79 2.34
C VAL A 146 -16.76 13.04 3.80
N HIS A 147 -17.55 12.13 4.41
CA HIS A 147 -17.93 12.25 5.82
C HIS A 147 -16.75 12.00 6.77
N GLU A 148 -16.63 12.81 7.81
CA GLU A 148 -15.64 12.61 8.89
C GLU A 148 -16.24 11.75 9.99
N PRO A 149 -15.62 10.63 10.37
CA PRO A 149 -16.10 9.79 11.47
C PRO A 149 -15.95 10.49 12.83
N ILE A 150 -16.88 10.25 13.75
CA ILE A 150 -16.87 10.82 15.10
C ILE A 150 -15.73 10.21 15.91
N SER A 151 -14.79 11.03 16.37
CA SER A 151 -13.54 10.59 17.02
C SER A 151 -13.52 10.71 18.56
N SER A 152 -14.68 10.94 19.22
CA SER A 152 -14.77 11.16 20.67
C SER A 152 -14.18 10.01 21.49
N ASP A 153 -14.55 8.77 21.18
CA ASP A 153 -14.11 7.58 21.93
C ASP A 153 -12.62 7.29 21.81
N ARG A 154 -12.01 7.64 20.66
CA ARG A 154 -10.57 7.45 20.44
C ARG A 154 -9.74 8.33 21.35
N SER A 155 -10.06 9.61 21.41
CA SER A 155 -9.34 10.57 22.28
C SER A 155 -9.46 10.20 23.75
N GLN A 156 -10.61 9.73 24.17
CA GLN A 156 -10.82 9.29 25.55
C GLN A 156 -9.96 8.06 25.88
N LYS A 157 -9.98 7.02 25.06
CA LYS A 157 -9.16 5.81 25.27
C LYS A 157 -7.67 6.07 25.24
N GLN A 158 -7.22 7.01 24.41
CA GLN A 158 -5.82 7.44 24.37
C GLN A 158 -5.44 8.15 25.66
N ASN A 159 -6.26 9.07 26.15
CA ASN A 159 -6.04 9.76 27.41
C ASN A 159 -6.01 8.81 28.61
N GLU A 160 -6.91 7.82 28.67
CA GLU A 160 -6.90 6.78 29.70
C GLU A 160 -5.60 5.98 29.68
N THR A 161 -5.10 5.61 28.49
CA THR A 161 -3.83 4.91 28.33
C THR A 161 -2.66 5.75 28.84
N ASP A 162 -2.65 7.05 28.52
CA ASP A 162 -1.61 7.98 28.98
C ASP A 162 -1.62 8.16 30.50
N GLN A 163 -2.81 8.24 31.11
CA GLN A 163 -2.97 8.31 32.55
C GLN A 163 -2.43 7.05 33.25
N ILE A 164 -2.72 5.86 32.72
CA ILE A 164 -2.21 4.60 33.26
C ILE A 164 -0.66 4.58 33.22
N ILE A 165 -0.06 5.03 32.13
CA ILE A 165 1.41 5.08 31.99
C ILE A 165 1.98 6.13 32.95
N GLN A 166 1.37 7.31 33.04
CA GLN A 166 1.80 8.39 33.93
C GLN A 166 1.76 7.98 35.42
N ASN A 167 0.69 7.29 35.83
CA ASN A 167 0.53 6.77 37.19
C ASN A 167 1.62 5.74 37.53
N LYS A 168 2.06 4.92 36.57
CA LYS A 168 3.16 3.97 36.77
C LYS A 168 4.54 4.63 36.94
N LEU A 169 4.74 5.77 36.31
CA LEU A 169 6.03 6.49 36.35
C LEU A 169 6.17 7.44 37.56
N GLY A 170 5.08 7.76 38.26
CA GLY A 170 5.09 8.47 39.56
C GLY A 170 5.62 9.90 39.55
N SER A 171 5.92 10.49 38.40
CA SER A 171 6.53 11.83 38.28
C SER A 171 5.74 12.68 37.27
N GLN A 172 5.69 14.01 37.54
CA GLN A 172 5.01 14.98 36.63
C GLN A 172 5.99 15.87 35.85
N ASN A 173 7.27 15.53 35.82
CA ASN A 173 8.28 16.32 35.10
C ASN A 173 8.05 16.32 33.57
N ILE A 174 8.58 17.33 32.88
CA ILE A 174 8.49 17.45 31.41
C ILE A 174 9.05 16.20 30.74
N LEU A 175 10.16 15.65 31.20
CA LEU A 175 10.74 14.39 30.69
C LEU A 175 9.79 13.23 30.85
N THR A 176 9.09 13.09 31.96
CA THR A 176 8.10 12.04 32.17
C THR A 176 6.92 12.19 31.21
N LYS A 177 6.41 13.42 30.99
CA LYS A 177 5.35 13.67 30.01
C LYS A 177 5.78 13.30 28.58
N VAL A 178 7.01 13.60 28.20
CA VAL A 178 7.58 13.21 26.89
C VAL A 178 7.70 11.69 26.78
N ILE A 179 8.18 11.01 27.83
CA ILE A 179 8.27 9.54 27.87
C ILE A 179 6.89 8.91 27.79
N VAL A 180 5.91 9.41 28.55
CA VAL A 180 4.51 8.94 28.49
C VAL A 180 3.93 9.09 27.09
N TRP A 181 4.14 10.26 26.49
CA TRP A 181 3.65 10.54 25.15
C TRP A 181 4.31 9.62 24.10
N ILE A 182 5.63 9.44 24.15
CA ILE A 182 6.36 8.54 23.25
C ILE A 182 5.92 7.08 23.47
N SER A 183 5.87 6.63 24.72
CA SER A 183 5.47 5.25 25.06
C SER A 183 4.03 4.95 24.64
N GLY A 184 3.10 5.86 24.90
CA GLY A 184 1.71 5.71 24.48
C GLY A 184 1.54 5.80 22.96
N THR A 185 2.38 6.61 22.29
CA THR A 185 2.30 6.83 20.85
C THR A 185 2.95 5.71 20.04
N LEU A 186 4.05 5.14 20.52
CA LEU A 186 4.78 4.05 19.83
C LEU A 186 4.46 2.69 20.43
N GLY A 187 4.44 2.59 21.76
CA GLY A 187 4.19 1.34 22.47
C GLY A 187 2.71 0.95 22.51
N GLY A 188 1.83 1.94 22.69
CA GLY A 188 0.38 1.72 22.77
C GLY A 188 -0.19 0.88 21.62
N PRO A 189 0.03 1.26 20.35
CA PRO A 189 -0.44 0.50 19.20
C PRO A 189 0.07 -0.94 19.14
N VAL A 190 1.35 -1.15 19.48
CA VAL A 190 1.97 -2.49 19.50
C VAL A 190 1.38 -3.33 20.62
N VAL A 191 1.34 -2.78 21.83
CA VAL A 191 0.76 -3.48 23.00
C VAL A 191 -0.71 -3.79 22.78
N SER A 192 -1.50 -2.86 22.24
CA SER A 192 -2.91 -3.08 21.89
C SER A 192 -3.06 -4.23 20.89
N PHE A 193 -2.23 -4.28 19.85
CA PHE A 193 -2.26 -5.34 18.85
C PHE A 193 -2.00 -6.73 19.47
N PHE A 194 -0.96 -6.85 20.30
CA PHE A 194 -0.65 -8.11 20.99
C PHE A 194 -1.70 -8.48 22.05
N LYS A 195 -2.27 -7.49 22.76
CA LYS A 195 -3.32 -7.72 23.75
C LYS A 195 -4.63 -8.16 23.10
N LYS A 196 -5.01 -7.57 21.94
CA LYS A 196 -6.22 -7.91 21.19
C LYS A 196 -6.17 -9.33 20.64
N ASN A 197 -5.03 -9.72 20.06
CA ASN A 197 -4.90 -10.99 19.33
C ASN A 197 -4.28 -12.14 20.18
N GLY A 198 -3.56 -11.81 21.27
CA GLY A 198 -2.70 -12.75 21.99
C GLY A 198 -1.33 -12.92 21.29
N PHE A 199 -0.30 -13.24 22.07
CA PHE A 199 1.09 -13.23 21.59
C PHE A 199 1.33 -14.20 20.41
N SER A 200 0.88 -15.45 20.52
CA SER A 200 1.10 -16.48 19.49
C SER A 200 0.38 -16.14 18.17
N ILE A 201 -0.87 -15.65 18.25
CA ILE A 201 -1.66 -15.30 17.08
C ILE A 201 -1.08 -14.04 16.43
N ALA A 202 -0.69 -13.04 17.23
CA ALA A 202 -0.08 -11.81 16.75
C ALA A 202 1.20 -12.11 15.96
N LEU A 203 2.09 -12.98 16.46
CA LEU A 203 3.28 -13.43 15.73
C LEU A 203 2.93 -14.17 14.43
N GLY A 204 1.90 -15.01 14.46
CA GLY A 204 1.41 -15.70 13.26
C GLY A 204 0.89 -14.71 12.20
N ILE A 205 0.16 -13.67 12.62
CA ILE A 205 -0.30 -12.59 11.74
C ILE A 205 0.90 -11.85 11.13
N LEU A 206 1.86 -11.45 11.96
CA LEU A 206 3.06 -10.72 11.49
C LEU A 206 3.88 -11.58 10.53
N GLY A 207 4.07 -12.86 10.83
CA GLY A 207 4.75 -13.82 9.95
C GLY A 207 4.01 -13.98 8.62
N PHE A 208 2.69 -14.15 8.64
CA PHE A 208 1.87 -14.21 7.44
C PHE A 208 1.99 -12.92 6.61
N VAL A 209 1.79 -11.76 7.21
CA VAL A 209 1.89 -10.46 6.53
C VAL A 209 3.26 -10.24 5.90
N PHE A 210 4.33 -10.64 6.60
CA PHE A 210 5.70 -10.53 6.10
C PHE A 210 5.98 -11.43 4.90
N LEU A 211 5.43 -12.66 4.90
CA LEU A 211 5.74 -13.70 3.92
C LEU A 211 4.79 -13.72 2.71
N PHE A 212 3.57 -13.18 2.83
CA PHE A 212 2.48 -13.43 1.88
C PHE A 212 2.80 -13.07 0.43
N LYS A 213 3.50 -11.95 0.20
CA LYS A 213 3.80 -11.48 -1.16
C LYS A 213 5.24 -11.73 -1.63
N ILE A 214 5.97 -12.64 -0.99
CA ILE A 214 7.38 -12.87 -1.34
C ILE A 214 7.52 -13.45 -2.74
N GLY A 215 6.76 -14.49 -3.09
CA GLY A 215 6.82 -15.11 -4.42
C GLY A 215 6.54 -14.13 -5.55
N GLU A 216 5.49 -13.30 -5.40
CA GLU A 216 5.15 -12.21 -6.33
C GLU A 216 6.28 -11.19 -6.44
N ALA A 217 6.94 -10.87 -5.33
CA ALA A 217 8.01 -9.87 -5.32
C ALA A 217 9.28 -10.35 -6.02
N PHE A 218 9.65 -11.62 -5.86
CA PHE A 218 10.78 -12.22 -6.59
C PHE A 218 10.52 -12.26 -8.09
N LEU A 219 9.33 -12.72 -8.51
CA LEU A 219 8.90 -12.72 -9.91
C LEU A 219 8.92 -11.28 -10.47
N GLY A 220 8.28 -10.34 -9.82
CA GLY A 220 8.17 -8.96 -10.28
C GLY A 220 9.51 -8.24 -10.44
N ARG A 221 10.52 -8.59 -9.63
CA ARG A 221 11.89 -8.05 -9.75
C ARG A 221 12.64 -8.59 -10.96
N MET A 222 12.45 -9.86 -11.28
CA MET A 222 13.20 -10.56 -12.32
C MET A 222 12.46 -10.68 -13.66
N SER A 223 11.16 -10.40 -13.69
CA SER A 223 10.29 -10.60 -14.86
C SER A 223 10.81 -9.91 -16.13
N VAL A 224 11.21 -8.63 -16.05
CA VAL A 224 11.68 -7.88 -17.23
C VAL A 224 13.02 -8.43 -17.76
N ILE A 225 13.92 -8.89 -16.88
CA ILE A 225 15.20 -9.49 -17.25
C ILE A 225 14.91 -10.81 -17.98
N PHE A 226 14.07 -11.65 -17.38
CA PHE A 226 13.62 -12.91 -17.94
C PHE A 226 12.99 -12.74 -19.34
N TYR A 227 12.06 -11.79 -19.52
CA TYR A 227 11.43 -11.55 -20.83
C TYR A 227 12.45 -11.20 -21.91
N LYS A 228 13.45 -10.36 -21.57
CA LYS A 228 14.52 -10.01 -22.50
C LYS A 228 15.40 -11.19 -22.86
N GLU A 229 15.75 -12.04 -21.89
CA GLU A 229 16.59 -13.22 -22.12
C GLU A 229 15.90 -14.27 -23.00
N ILE A 230 14.58 -14.43 -22.88
CA ILE A 230 13.82 -15.33 -23.80
C ILE A 230 13.67 -14.72 -25.22
N GLY A 231 13.97 -13.41 -25.37
CA GLY A 231 13.97 -12.75 -26.69
C GLY A 231 12.69 -11.96 -27.00
N PHE A 232 11.91 -11.56 -25.98
CA PHE A 232 10.82 -10.61 -26.19
C PHE A 232 11.33 -9.19 -26.40
N SER A 233 10.73 -8.49 -27.37
CA SER A 233 11.06 -7.10 -27.66
C SER A 233 10.51 -6.16 -26.58
N LYS A 234 11.04 -4.92 -26.55
CA LYS A 234 10.50 -3.86 -25.68
C LYS A 234 9.02 -3.57 -25.98
N GLY A 235 8.63 -3.67 -27.28
CA GLY A 235 7.27 -3.49 -27.73
C GLY A 235 6.34 -4.58 -27.19
N ASP A 236 6.74 -5.84 -27.25
CA ASP A 236 5.95 -6.97 -26.70
C ASP A 236 5.73 -6.77 -25.19
N ILE A 237 6.77 -6.42 -24.44
CA ILE A 237 6.69 -6.15 -23.00
C ILE A 237 5.74 -4.98 -22.72
N ALA A 238 5.78 -3.91 -23.53
CA ALA A 238 4.92 -2.75 -23.36
C ALA A 238 3.44 -3.09 -23.60
N ILE A 239 3.13 -3.86 -24.62
CA ILE A 239 1.75 -4.25 -24.96
C ILE A 239 1.18 -5.20 -23.90
N TYR A 240 1.86 -6.32 -23.65
CA TYR A 240 1.31 -7.37 -22.78
C TYR A 240 1.39 -7.00 -21.30
N SER A 241 2.53 -6.51 -20.83
CA SER A 241 2.75 -6.26 -19.39
C SER A 241 2.22 -4.90 -18.90
N LYS A 242 2.13 -3.87 -19.76
CA LYS A 242 1.74 -2.54 -19.31
C LYS A 242 0.32 -2.16 -19.68
N THR A 243 -0.07 -2.34 -20.95
CA THR A 243 -1.38 -1.90 -21.44
C THR A 243 -2.49 -2.86 -21.04
N LEU A 244 -2.36 -4.15 -21.40
CA LEU A 244 -3.35 -5.16 -21.01
C LEU A 244 -3.41 -5.34 -19.50
N GLY A 245 -2.27 -5.34 -18.83
CA GLY A 245 -2.16 -5.48 -17.38
C GLY A 245 -2.97 -4.45 -16.60
N TRP A 246 -3.05 -3.18 -17.06
CA TRP A 246 -3.83 -2.17 -16.35
C TRP A 246 -5.33 -2.48 -16.34
N ILE A 247 -5.90 -2.77 -17.51
CA ILE A 247 -7.33 -3.09 -17.63
C ILE A 247 -7.67 -4.32 -16.79
N THR A 248 -6.85 -5.37 -16.92
CA THR A 248 -6.98 -6.60 -16.12
C THR A 248 -6.94 -6.31 -14.63
N THR A 249 -5.97 -5.53 -14.17
CA THR A 249 -5.83 -5.19 -12.74
C THR A 249 -7.06 -4.48 -12.20
N VAL A 250 -7.60 -3.48 -12.90
CA VAL A 250 -8.79 -2.74 -12.44
C VAL A 250 -10.03 -3.64 -12.39
N VAL A 251 -10.30 -4.37 -13.46
CA VAL A 251 -11.47 -5.27 -13.55
C VAL A 251 -11.39 -6.35 -12.46
N PHE A 252 -10.26 -7.03 -12.35
CA PHE A 252 -10.12 -8.13 -11.40
C PHE A 252 -9.91 -7.67 -9.95
N THR A 253 -9.53 -6.41 -9.70
CA THR A 253 -9.62 -5.79 -8.38
C THR A 253 -11.07 -5.72 -7.91
N LEU A 254 -11.99 -5.28 -8.78
CA LEU A 254 -13.43 -5.22 -8.44
C LEU A 254 -14.02 -6.62 -8.26
N LEU A 255 -13.72 -7.56 -9.16
CA LEU A 255 -14.18 -8.94 -9.05
C LEU A 255 -13.60 -9.64 -7.81
N GLY A 256 -12.32 -9.38 -7.50
CA GLY A 256 -11.66 -9.85 -6.29
C GLY A 256 -12.33 -9.30 -5.03
N GLY A 257 -12.69 -8.01 -5.01
CA GLY A 257 -13.45 -7.39 -3.94
C GLY A 257 -14.81 -8.07 -3.74
N LEU A 258 -15.54 -8.32 -4.82
CA LEU A 258 -16.81 -9.03 -4.78
C LEU A 258 -16.66 -10.46 -4.22
N PHE A 259 -15.58 -11.15 -4.58
CA PHE A 259 -15.29 -12.47 -4.04
C PHE A 259 -14.98 -12.42 -2.54
N VAL A 260 -14.17 -11.44 -2.09
CA VAL A 260 -13.88 -11.23 -0.66
C VAL A 260 -15.16 -10.98 0.13
N ILE A 261 -16.08 -10.16 -0.42
CA ILE A 261 -17.40 -9.88 0.20
C ILE A 261 -18.22 -11.16 0.38
N ARG A 262 -18.28 -12.00 -0.66
CA ARG A 262 -19.14 -13.21 -0.68
C ARG A 262 -18.54 -14.38 0.09
N SER A 263 -17.23 -14.58 0.00
CA SER A 263 -16.54 -15.78 0.51
C SER A 263 -15.83 -15.58 1.83
N GLY A 264 -15.69 -14.32 2.28
CA GLY A 264 -14.92 -13.92 3.46
C GLY A 264 -13.43 -13.78 3.17
N VAL A 265 -12.77 -12.96 3.99
CA VAL A 265 -11.37 -12.55 3.79
C VAL A 265 -10.39 -13.72 3.87
N ILE A 266 -10.60 -14.65 4.81
CA ILE A 266 -9.68 -15.80 5.02
C ILE A 266 -9.65 -16.72 3.80
N LYS A 267 -10.84 -17.08 3.26
CA LYS A 267 -10.92 -17.91 2.05
C LYS A 267 -10.31 -17.20 0.84
N ALA A 268 -10.57 -15.89 0.73
CA ALA A 268 -9.98 -15.07 -0.32
C ALA A 268 -8.45 -15.04 -0.26
N MET A 269 -7.86 -14.94 0.96
CA MET A 269 -6.41 -14.96 1.14
C MET A 269 -5.78 -16.31 0.75
N PHE A 270 -6.45 -17.45 1.08
CA PHE A 270 -5.99 -18.76 0.64
C PHE A 270 -6.04 -18.89 -0.89
N LEU A 271 -7.16 -18.50 -1.50
CA LEU A 271 -7.29 -18.53 -2.97
C LEU A 271 -6.25 -17.64 -3.63
N ALA A 272 -6.05 -16.43 -3.11
CA ALA A 272 -5.04 -15.50 -3.62
C ALA A 272 -3.63 -16.10 -3.60
N GLY A 273 -3.24 -16.75 -2.49
CA GLY A 273 -1.95 -17.42 -2.38
C GLY A 273 -1.80 -18.59 -3.39
N ILE A 274 -2.84 -19.40 -3.55
CA ILE A 274 -2.84 -20.48 -4.55
C ILE A 274 -2.74 -19.93 -5.97
N LEU A 275 -3.47 -18.88 -6.29
CA LEU A 275 -3.41 -18.23 -7.61
C LEU A 275 -2.00 -17.67 -7.88
N MET A 276 -1.40 -16.94 -6.93
CA MET A 276 -0.02 -16.44 -7.09
C MET A 276 1.00 -17.57 -7.30
N ALA A 277 0.90 -18.69 -6.57
CA ALA A 277 1.76 -19.83 -6.79
C ALA A 277 1.54 -20.46 -8.18
N SER A 278 0.29 -20.57 -8.62
CA SER A 278 -0.07 -21.13 -9.92
C SER A 278 0.42 -20.27 -11.08
N THR A 279 0.34 -18.94 -10.97
CA THR A 279 0.84 -18.03 -12.02
C THR A 279 2.37 -18.09 -12.14
N ASN A 280 3.10 -18.24 -11.03
CA ASN A 280 4.54 -18.47 -11.07
C ASN A 280 4.89 -19.75 -11.86
N LEU A 281 4.06 -20.80 -11.80
CA LEU A 281 4.26 -22.01 -12.61
C LEU A 281 3.97 -21.78 -14.10
N LEU A 282 3.13 -20.82 -14.49
CA LEU A 282 2.99 -20.44 -15.91
C LEU A 282 4.28 -19.80 -16.44
N PHE A 283 4.99 -19.02 -15.63
CA PHE A 283 6.32 -18.52 -16.00
C PHE A 283 7.37 -19.63 -16.08
N THR A 284 7.24 -20.68 -15.25
CA THR A 284 8.05 -21.89 -15.40
C THR A 284 7.81 -22.56 -16.76
N ALA A 285 6.57 -22.72 -17.16
CA ALA A 285 6.22 -23.28 -18.46
C ALA A 285 6.78 -22.42 -19.61
N LEU A 286 6.67 -21.08 -19.48
CA LEU A 286 7.24 -20.15 -20.45
C LEU A 286 8.77 -20.25 -20.54
N ALA A 287 9.46 -20.43 -19.40
CA ALA A 287 10.91 -20.61 -19.37
C ALA A 287 11.37 -21.89 -20.09
N TRP A 288 10.60 -22.97 -20.01
CA TRP A 288 10.93 -24.24 -20.68
C TRP A 288 10.50 -24.27 -22.15
N THR A 289 9.43 -23.60 -22.51
CA THR A 289 8.92 -23.53 -23.88
C THR A 289 9.74 -22.57 -24.75
N GLY A 290 10.34 -21.55 -24.13
CA GLY A 290 11.01 -20.44 -24.82
C GLY A 290 10.02 -19.37 -25.30
N LYS A 291 10.43 -18.58 -26.30
CA LYS A 291 9.60 -17.47 -26.80
C LYS A 291 8.29 -17.95 -27.40
N SER A 292 7.19 -17.74 -26.66
CA SER A 292 5.82 -17.98 -27.10
C SER A 292 4.96 -16.80 -26.69
N GLU A 293 4.50 -16.01 -27.66
CA GLU A 293 3.68 -14.81 -27.40
C GLU A 293 2.37 -15.14 -26.70
N LEU A 294 1.72 -16.24 -27.12
CA LEU A 294 0.47 -16.66 -26.52
C LEU A 294 0.66 -17.04 -25.04
N LEU A 295 1.67 -17.86 -24.73
CA LEU A 295 1.93 -18.27 -23.36
C LEU A 295 2.39 -17.09 -22.49
N PHE A 296 3.15 -16.16 -23.07
CA PHE A 296 3.55 -14.91 -22.41
C PHE A 296 2.32 -14.05 -22.06
N ALA A 297 1.42 -13.84 -23.02
CA ALA A 297 0.18 -13.09 -22.77
C ALA A 297 -0.65 -13.75 -21.65
N PHE A 298 -0.83 -15.06 -21.69
CA PHE A 298 -1.53 -15.79 -20.63
C PHE A 298 -0.84 -15.64 -19.28
N ALA A 299 0.48 -15.87 -19.21
CA ALA A 299 1.21 -15.79 -17.96
C ALA A 299 1.08 -14.41 -17.31
N VAL A 300 1.24 -13.32 -18.09
CA VAL A 300 1.14 -11.95 -17.60
C VAL A 300 -0.30 -11.60 -17.18
N ILE A 301 -1.31 -11.93 -17.99
CA ILE A 301 -2.70 -11.62 -17.65
C ILE A 301 -3.14 -12.35 -16.37
N PHE A 302 -2.82 -13.64 -16.24
CA PHE A 302 -3.18 -14.40 -15.05
C PHE A 302 -2.40 -13.94 -13.82
N ASP A 303 -1.15 -13.52 -13.97
CA ASP A 303 -0.37 -12.92 -12.88
C ASP A 303 -0.98 -11.59 -12.40
N ASP A 304 -1.36 -10.71 -13.32
CA ASP A 304 -2.05 -9.46 -12.98
C ASP A 304 -3.40 -9.71 -12.28
N ILE A 305 -4.15 -10.74 -12.70
CA ILE A 305 -5.38 -11.19 -12.01
C ILE A 305 -5.07 -11.63 -10.58
N ALA A 306 -4.08 -12.51 -10.41
CA ALA A 306 -3.69 -13.02 -9.11
C ALA A 306 -3.18 -11.91 -8.18
N ALA A 307 -2.36 -11.01 -8.70
CA ALA A 307 -1.81 -9.87 -7.98
C ALA A 307 -2.90 -8.87 -7.54
N ALA A 308 -3.86 -8.56 -8.43
CA ALA A 308 -5.00 -7.69 -8.12
C ALA A 308 -5.86 -8.30 -7.01
N PHE A 309 -6.23 -9.57 -7.15
CA PHE A 309 -7.02 -10.31 -6.19
C PHE A 309 -6.32 -10.41 -4.82
N ALA A 310 -5.02 -10.77 -4.82
CA ALA A 310 -4.20 -10.86 -3.61
C ALA A 310 -4.09 -9.50 -2.89
N THR A 311 -3.95 -8.40 -3.65
CA THR A 311 -3.84 -7.07 -3.08
C THR A 311 -5.13 -6.65 -2.37
N VAL A 312 -6.30 -6.86 -2.98
CA VAL A 312 -7.60 -6.55 -2.36
C VAL A 312 -7.83 -7.38 -1.10
N ALA A 313 -7.61 -8.70 -1.19
CA ALA A 313 -7.76 -9.59 -0.05
C ALA A 313 -6.82 -9.19 1.10
N PHE A 314 -5.58 -8.83 0.80
CA PHE A 314 -4.59 -8.39 1.78
C PHE A 314 -4.95 -7.06 2.44
N VAL A 315 -5.38 -6.06 1.66
CA VAL A 315 -5.85 -4.76 2.20
C VAL A 315 -7.07 -4.95 3.09
N ALA A 316 -8.02 -5.79 2.68
CA ALA A 316 -9.18 -6.13 3.51
C ALA A 316 -8.75 -6.83 4.81
N PHE A 317 -7.82 -7.79 4.73
CA PHE A 317 -7.31 -8.53 5.88
C PHE A 317 -6.67 -7.61 6.91
N ILE A 318 -5.69 -6.80 6.52
CA ILE A 318 -5.04 -5.87 7.46
C ILE A 318 -6.02 -4.83 8.00
N SER A 319 -7.00 -4.37 7.22
CA SER A 319 -8.01 -3.42 7.66
C SER A 319 -8.91 -3.96 8.78
N LEU A 320 -9.23 -5.25 8.77
CA LEU A 320 -10.02 -5.91 9.80
C LEU A 320 -9.26 -6.21 11.09
N LEU A 321 -7.93 -6.25 11.02
CA LEU A 321 -7.07 -6.54 12.18
C LEU A 321 -6.81 -5.34 13.07
N VAL A 322 -6.88 -4.13 12.54
CA VAL A 322 -6.50 -2.91 13.27
C VAL A 322 -7.47 -2.58 14.41
N ASP A 323 -6.93 -1.96 15.46
CA ASP A 323 -7.71 -1.39 16.56
C ASP A 323 -8.13 0.04 16.19
N ARG A 324 -9.40 0.36 16.36
CA ARG A 324 -9.96 1.69 16.05
C ARG A 324 -9.31 2.83 16.84
N THR A 325 -8.74 2.53 17.99
CA THR A 325 -8.00 3.51 18.79
C THR A 325 -6.71 3.97 18.11
N TYR A 326 -6.08 3.07 17.32
CA TYR A 326 -4.79 3.27 16.68
C TYR A 326 -4.81 2.92 15.19
N THR A 327 -5.90 3.23 14.49
CA THR A 327 -6.17 2.78 13.12
C THR A 327 -5.01 3.08 12.16
N ALA A 328 -4.60 4.35 12.06
CA ALA A 328 -3.53 4.75 11.14
C ALA A 328 -2.20 4.08 11.48
N THR A 329 -1.86 4.03 12.77
CA THR A 329 -0.58 3.47 13.22
C THR A 329 -0.49 1.97 12.99
N GLN A 330 -1.52 1.21 13.38
CA GLN A 330 -1.52 -0.26 13.22
C GLN A 330 -1.62 -0.67 11.75
N TYR A 331 -2.49 -0.01 10.96
CA TYR A 331 -2.59 -0.26 9.53
C TYR A 331 -1.23 -0.05 8.84
N ALA A 332 -0.62 1.08 9.12
CA ALA A 332 0.67 1.41 8.54
C ALA A 332 1.81 0.48 8.99
N LEU A 333 1.82 0.04 10.25
CA LEU A 333 2.79 -0.95 10.73
C LEU A 333 2.63 -2.29 9.99
N LEU A 334 1.40 -2.80 9.85
CA LEU A 334 1.13 -4.05 9.14
C LEU A 334 1.48 -3.94 7.65
N ALA A 335 1.04 -2.86 6.98
CA ALA A 335 1.39 -2.60 5.57
C ALA A 335 2.90 -2.48 5.37
N SER A 336 3.60 -1.85 6.32
CA SER A 336 5.06 -1.71 6.29
C SER A 336 5.79 -3.02 6.48
N ILE A 337 5.31 -3.89 7.36
CA ILE A 337 5.88 -5.25 7.55
C ILE A 337 5.72 -6.06 6.26
N GLY A 338 4.55 -5.99 5.61
CA GLY A 338 4.33 -6.63 4.31
C GLY A 338 5.26 -6.10 3.22
N THR A 339 5.46 -4.78 3.18
CA THR A 339 6.38 -4.15 2.23
C THR A 339 7.84 -4.49 2.55
N ALA A 340 8.23 -4.52 3.83
CA ALA A 340 9.58 -4.91 4.25
C ALA A 340 9.92 -6.35 3.84
N GLY A 341 8.98 -7.29 4.03
CA GLY A 341 9.14 -8.67 3.58
C GLY A 341 9.39 -8.75 2.07
N ARG A 342 8.54 -8.08 1.28
CA ARG A 342 8.68 -8.00 -0.18
C ARG A 342 10.02 -7.40 -0.62
N THR A 343 10.40 -6.26 -0.05
CA THR A 343 11.58 -5.50 -0.54
C THR A 343 12.89 -6.10 -0.10
N THR A 344 13.00 -6.51 1.17
CA THR A 344 14.24 -7.09 1.72
C THR A 344 14.54 -8.46 1.14
N LEU A 345 13.57 -9.36 1.11
CA LEU A 345 13.81 -10.71 0.61
C LEU A 345 13.98 -10.73 -0.90
N ALA A 346 13.12 -10.00 -1.65
CA ALA A 346 13.28 -9.95 -3.10
C ALA A 346 14.52 -9.18 -3.58
N SER A 347 15.24 -8.46 -2.73
CA SER A 347 16.54 -7.89 -3.11
C SER A 347 17.58 -8.96 -3.45
N SER A 348 17.43 -10.18 -2.91
CA SER A 348 18.30 -11.33 -3.23
C SER A 348 17.87 -12.13 -4.47
N SER A 349 16.83 -11.69 -5.20
CA SER A 349 16.30 -12.42 -6.36
C SER A 349 17.34 -12.60 -7.48
N GLY A 350 18.17 -11.57 -7.75
CA GLY A 350 19.27 -11.67 -8.72
C GLY A 350 20.31 -12.71 -8.31
N ALA A 351 20.76 -12.67 -7.04
CA ALA A 351 21.70 -13.66 -6.51
C ALA A 351 21.13 -15.10 -6.57
N LEU A 352 19.80 -15.25 -6.41
CA LEU A 352 19.15 -16.55 -6.58
C LEU A 352 19.21 -17.03 -8.04
N VAL A 353 19.00 -16.15 -9.03
CA VAL A 353 19.13 -16.50 -10.45
C VAL A 353 20.57 -16.89 -10.79
N ASP A 354 21.55 -16.13 -10.28
CA ASP A 354 22.98 -16.41 -10.48
C ASP A 354 23.36 -17.78 -9.86
N TRP A 355 22.89 -18.05 -8.64
CA TRP A 355 23.12 -19.35 -7.97
C TRP A 355 22.50 -20.52 -8.73
N LEU A 356 21.40 -20.30 -9.43
CA LEU A 356 20.74 -21.30 -10.29
C LEU A 356 21.36 -21.36 -11.71
N ASN A 357 22.48 -20.68 -11.96
CA ASN A 357 23.11 -20.57 -13.27
C ASN A 357 22.15 -20.13 -14.39
N GLY A 358 21.26 -19.19 -14.10
CA GLY A 358 20.27 -18.68 -15.06
C GLY A 358 19.12 -19.65 -15.37
N ASN A 359 18.91 -20.68 -14.57
CA ASN A 359 17.78 -21.61 -14.76
C ASN A 359 16.46 -20.98 -14.29
N TRP A 360 15.82 -20.23 -15.18
CA TRP A 360 14.55 -19.56 -14.93
C TRP A 360 13.40 -20.49 -14.54
N GLY A 361 13.37 -21.70 -15.11
CA GLY A 361 12.32 -22.69 -14.77
C GLY A 361 12.37 -23.05 -13.28
N ILE A 362 13.55 -23.38 -12.76
CA ILE A 362 13.74 -23.67 -11.33
C ILE A 362 13.50 -22.43 -10.49
N PHE A 363 13.94 -21.25 -10.93
CA PHE A 363 13.68 -19.99 -10.23
C PHE A 363 12.19 -19.77 -9.98
N PHE A 364 11.33 -19.90 -11.00
CA PHE A 364 9.89 -19.72 -10.84
C PHE A 364 9.20 -20.81 -10.04
N ILE A 365 9.69 -22.06 -10.06
CA ILE A 365 9.24 -23.12 -9.15
C ILE A 365 9.54 -22.72 -7.69
N LEU A 366 10.74 -22.24 -7.42
CA LEU A 366 11.09 -21.79 -6.07
C LEU A 366 10.22 -20.61 -5.61
N THR A 367 9.94 -19.64 -6.49
CA THR A 367 9.04 -18.52 -6.14
C THR A 367 7.60 -18.99 -5.88
N ALA A 368 7.11 -20.01 -6.56
CA ALA A 368 5.83 -20.65 -6.26
C ALA A 368 5.84 -21.32 -4.87
N ILE A 369 6.91 -22.05 -4.54
CA ILE A 369 7.09 -22.71 -3.23
C ILE A 369 7.20 -21.69 -2.10
N MET A 370 7.79 -20.51 -2.33
CA MET A 370 7.92 -19.44 -1.34
C MET A 370 6.56 -18.91 -0.81
N VAL A 371 5.45 -19.19 -1.50
CA VAL A 371 4.11 -18.83 -1.03
C VAL A 371 3.65 -19.80 0.10
N ILE A 372 4.10 -21.05 0.11
CA ILE A 372 3.64 -22.09 1.03
C ILE A 372 3.79 -21.70 2.52
N PRO A 373 4.95 -21.18 2.99
CA PRO A 373 5.10 -20.80 4.39
C PRO A 373 4.05 -19.79 4.84
N SER A 374 3.67 -18.84 3.99
CA SER A 374 2.63 -17.87 4.31
C SER A 374 1.26 -18.53 4.46
N LEU A 375 0.91 -19.46 3.58
CA LEU A 375 -0.35 -20.22 3.67
C LEU A 375 -0.41 -21.11 4.90
N ILE A 376 0.72 -21.68 5.32
CA ILE A 376 0.83 -22.44 6.58
C ILE A 376 0.59 -21.51 7.76
N CYS A 377 1.22 -20.34 7.81
CA CYS A 377 0.96 -19.33 8.85
C CYS A 377 -0.55 -18.97 8.92
N LEU A 378 -1.16 -18.71 7.77
CA LEU A 378 -2.60 -18.39 7.70
C LEU A 378 -3.46 -19.56 8.20
N TRP A 379 -3.12 -20.79 7.80
CA TRP A 379 -3.84 -21.99 8.23
C TRP A 379 -3.79 -22.18 9.75
N MET A 380 -2.63 -21.94 10.37
CA MET A 380 -2.45 -22.05 11.82
C MET A 380 -3.28 -21.03 12.61
N ILE A 381 -3.48 -19.82 12.07
CA ILE A 381 -4.17 -18.74 12.77
C ILE A 381 -5.65 -18.63 12.41
N LYS A 382 -6.11 -19.19 11.28
CA LYS A 382 -7.47 -18.99 10.73
C LYS A 382 -8.61 -19.20 11.74
N ASN A 383 -8.56 -20.25 12.54
CA ASN A 383 -9.61 -20.60 13.49
C ASN A 383 -9.55 -19.78 14.79
N LYS A 384 -8.47 -19.05 15.01
CA LYS A 384 -8.22 -18.26 16.22
C LYS A 384 -8.39 -16.76 15.94
N LEU A 385 -8.43 -16.38 14.67
CA LEU A 385 -8.71 -15.00 14.28
C LEU A 385 -10.17 -14.68 14.62
N LYS A 386 -10.38 -13.70 15.49
CA LYS A 386 -11.71 -13.17 15.85
C LYS A 386 -12.25 -12.22 14.75
N LEU A 387 -12.03 -12.57 13.49
CA LEU A 387 -12.73 -11.92 12.38
C LEU A 387 -14.14 -12.50 12.43
N SER A 388 -15.16 -11.68 12.71
CA SER A 388 -16.54 -12.15 12.75
C SER A 388 -16.92 -12.63 11.34
N GLU A 389 -16.78 -13.94 11.12
CA GLU A 389 -17.37 -14.60 9.96
C GLU A 389 -18.87 -14.71 10.22
N LYS A 390 -19.66 -13.83 9.61
CA LYS A 390 -21.08 -14.03 9.31
C LYS A 390 -21.36 -13.48 7.93
#